data_6c3030f112c879b346faea91a78febeb
#
_entry.id   6c3030f112c879b346faea91a78febeb
#
_cell.length_a   1.000
_cell.length_b   1.000
_cell.length_c   1.000
_cell.angle_alpha   90.00
_cell.angle_beta   90.00
_cell.angle_gamma   90.00
#
_symmetry.space_group_name_H-M   'P 1'
#
loop_
_entity.id
_entity.type
_entity.pdbx_description
1 polymer ?
#
loop_
_entity_poly.entity_id
_entity_poly.type
_entity_poly.pdbx_seq_one_letter_code
_entity_poly.pdbx_strand_id
1 'polypeptide(L)'
;EKKMDNQISLATNFAGKTIFIPGNHDWYNNGIKGLKREEDYVIEKLNDKSAFSPRNGCPIETRKINKKLTLILIDTEWILADWSKNPGINEKCEFKTREDFYTEFEDQLNKNQNKTIVVATHHPLITHGSHGGFYSWEKQLFPLENKIPLPILAIGINLIRATGGITHQDISNQNYKN
;
A
#
# COMPACT_ATOMS: atom_id res chain seq x y z
N GLU A 1 12.28 8.18 10.44
CA GLU A 1 13.36 8.90 9.73
C GLU A 1 14.52 7.96 9.37
N LYS A 2 15.23 7.32 10.30
CA LYS A 2 16.42 6.48 10.00
C LYS A 2 16.19 5.39 8.94
N LYS A 3 15.02 4.75 8.89
CA LYS A 3 14.69 3.74 7.86
C LYS A 3 14.50 4.40 6.49
N MET A 4 13.86 5.54 6.47
CA MET A 4 13.64 6.32 5.24
C MET A 4 14.97 6.87 4.71
N ASP A 5 15.87 7.33 5.60
CA ASP A 5 17.20 7.80 5.20
C ASP A 5 18.02 6.74 4.46
N ASN A 6 17.94 5.48 4.91
CA ASN A 6 18.60 4.38 4.22
C ASN A 6 18.05 4.17 2.79
N GLN A 7 16.73 4.24 2.63
CA GLN A 7 16.08 4.10 1.31
C GLN A 7 16.44 5.29 0.40
N ILE A 8 16.42 6.50 0.94
CA ILE A 8 16.82 7.73 0.21
C ILE A 8 18.28 7.66 -0.21
N SER A 9 19.17 7.17 0.67
CA SER A 9 20.58 6.98 0.31
C SER A 9 20.75 6.01 -0.86
N LEU A 10 20.00 4.92 -0.89
CA LEU A 10 20.01 4.00 -2.03
C LEU A 10 19.49 4.70 -3.31
N ALA A 11 18.40 5.45 -3.20
CA ALA A 11 17.83 6.20 -4.31
C ALA A 11 18.81 7.24 -4.88
N THR A 12 19.53 7.95 -4.00
CA THR A 12 20.52 8.96 -4.39
C THR A 12 21.71 8.36 -5.14
N ASN A 13 22.10 7.14 -4.76
CA ASN A 13 23.22 6.43 -5.40
C ASN A 13 22.81 5.68 -6.67
N PHE A 14 21.54 5.62 -6.99
CA PHE A 14 21.03 4.97 -8.19
C PHE A 14 21.07 5.92 -9.38
N ALA A 15 21.69 5.50 -10.48
CA ALA A 15 21.83 6.33 -11.69
C ALA A 15 20.49 6.55 -12.46
N GLY A 16 19.45 5.79 -12.13
CA GLY A 16 18.11 5.91 -12.71
C GLY A 16 17.18 6.79 -11.87
N LYS A 17 15.93 6.86 -12.28
CA LYS A 17 14.89 7.56 -11.55
C LYS A 17 14.23 6.64 -10.52
N THR A 18 14.17 7.07 -9.28
CA THR A 18 13.49 6.37 -8.20
C THR A 18 12.15 7.05 -7.89
N ILE A 19 11.13 6.24 -7.69
CA ILE A 19 9.80 6.69 -7.26
C ILE A 19 9.42 5.89 -6.01
N PHE A 20 9.12 6.59 -4.95
CA PHE A 20 8.55 6.02 -3.73
C PHE A 20 7.04 5.94 -3.87
N ILE A 21 6.47 4.83 -3.44
CA ILE A 21 5.01 4.64 -3.37
C ILE A 21 4.59 4.46 -1.90
N PRO A 22 3.41 4.94 -1.50
CA PRO A 22 2.91 4.77 -0.14
C PRO A 22 2.69 3.31 0.21
N GLY A 23 2.97 2.98 1.47
CA GLY A 23 2.56 1.74 2.11
C GLY A 23 1.72 2.02 3.35
N ASN A 24 1.21 0.97 3.98
CA ASN A 24 0.37 1.07 5.17
C ASN A 24 1.05 1.79 6.34
N HIS A 25 2.36 1.60 6.52
CA HIS A 25 3.11 2.24 7.62
C HIS A 25 3.20 3.76 7.48
N ASP A 26 3.15 4.28 6.27
CA ASP A 26 3.19 5.73 5.99
C ASP A 26 1.91 6.43 6.49
N TRP A 27 0.81 5.68 6.55
CA TRP A 27 -0.47 6.13 7.07
C TRP A 27 -0.64 5.97 8.59
N TYR A 28 0.10 5.07 9.25
CA TYR A 28 -0.11 4.73 10.66
C TYR A 28 0.14 5.89 11.62
N ASN A 29 1.02 6.80 11.27
CA ASN A 29 1.36 7.92 12.12
C ASN A 29 0.54 9.17 11.74
N ASN A 30 -0.76 9.16 12.07
CA ASN A 30 -1.69 10.27 11.89
C ASN A 30 -2.29 10.37 10.46
N GLY A 31 -2.55 9.23 9.79
CA GLY A 31 -3.29 9.16 8.54
C GLY A 31 -2.68 10.04 7.45
N ILE A 32 -3.52 10.80 6.75
CA ILE A 32 -3.11 11.69 5.66
C ILE A 32 -2.01 12.70 6.05
N LYS A 33 -1.96 13.13 7.31
CA LYS A 33 -0.89 14.03 7.79
C LYS A 33 0.45 13.29 7.93
N GLY A 34 0.41 12.01 8.29
CA GLY A 34 1.59 11.15 8.32
C GLY A 34 2.17 10.96 6.93
N LEU A 35 1.32 10.50 6.02
CA LEU A 35 1.67 10.33 4.61
C LEU A 35 2.27 11.60 4.01
N LYS A 36 1.64 12.76 4.25
CA LYS A 36 2.12 14.03 3.72
C LYS A 36 3.52 14.40 4.22
N ARG A 37 3.82 14.14 5.50
CA ARG A 37 5.17 14.37 6.03
C ARG A 37 6.22 13.52 5.33
N GLU A 38 5.90 12.28 5.02
CA GLU A 38 6.82 11.36 4.33
C GLU A 38 6.98 11.73 2.87
N GLU A 39 5.90 12.09 2.18
CA GLU A 39 5.94 12.65 0.83
C GLU A 39 6.87 13.87 0.77
N ASP A 40 6.64 14.86 1.66
CA ASP A 40 7.44 16.09 1.70
C ASP A 40 8.91 15.79 2.02
N TYR A 41 9.18 14.86 2.93
CA TYR A 41 10.53 14.46 3.30
C TYR A 41 11.28 13.83 2.13
N VAL A 42 10.67 12.91 1.40
CA VAL A 42 11.28 12.28 0.22
C VAL A 42 11.55 13.30 -0.87
N ILE A 43 10.57 14.16 -1.15
CA ILE A 43 10.70 15.22 -2.18
C ILE A 43 11.83 16.19 -1.83
N GLU A 44 11.93 16.62 -0.59
CA GLU A 44 12.98 17.52 -0.10
C GLU A 44 14.35 16.87 -0.21
N LYS A 45 14.51 15.64 0.30
CA LYS A 45 15.80 14.94 0.32
C LYS A 45 16.34 14.60 -1.05
N LEU A 46 15.46 14.24 -1.98
CA LEU A 46 15.85 13.91 -3.36
C LEU A 46 15.82 15.14 -4.30
N ASN A 47 15.34 16.29 -3.81
CA ASN A 47 15.10 17.48 -4.59
C ASN A 47 14.34 17.20 -5.92
N ASP A 48 13.40 16.25 -5.85
CA ASP A 48 12.59 15.83 -6.99
C ASP A 48 11.10 15.71 -6.58
N LYS A 49 10.27 16.63 -7.11
CA LYS A 49 8.81 16.63 -6.87
C LYS A 49 8.11 15.38 -7.38
N SER A 50 8.76 14.61 -8.25
CA SER A 50 8.22 13.38 -8.81
C SER A 50 8.72 12.11 -8.11
N ALA A 51 9.51 12.26 -7.05
CA ALA A 51 10.09 11.14 -6.33
C ALA A 51 9.09 10.38 -5.43
N PHE A 52 7.92 10.93 -5.16
CA PHE A 52 6.86 10.27 -4.41
C PHE A 52 5.55 10.26 -5.21
N SER A 53 4.84 9.13 -5.25
CA SER A 53 3.61 8.99 -6.05
C SER A 53 2.77 7.78 -5.59
N PRO A 54 1.43 7.85 -5.58
CA PRO A 54 0.61 9.04 -5.88
C PRO A 54 0.81 10.16 -4.87
N ARG A 55 0.60 11.41 -5.30
CA ARG A 55 0.81 12.59 -4.46
C ARG A 55 -0.45 13.03 -3.73
N ASN A 56 -0.23 13.80 -2.66
CA ASN A 56 -1.30 14.47 -1.89
C ASN A 56 -2.34 13.51 -1.29
N GLY A 57 -2.00 12.24 -1.08
CA GLY A 57 -2.92 11.23 -0.60
C GLY A 57 -3.98 10.83 -1.63
N CYS A 58 -3.71 11.00 -2.91
CA CYS A 58 -4.54 10.43 -3.97
C CYS A 58 -4.29 8.93 -4.12
N PRO A 59 -5.30 8.13 -4.51
CA PRO A 59 -5.14 6.68 -4.62
C PRO A 59 -4.39 6.23 -5.86
N ILE A 60 -4.33 7.03 -6.91
CA ILE A 60 -3.77 6.63 -8.21
C ILE A 60 -3.08 7.79 -8.91
N GLU A 61 -1.98 7.49 -9.56
CA GLU A 61 -1.30 8.40 -10.49
C GLU A 61 -0.77 7.61 -11.68
N THR A 62 -1.04 8.09 -12.90
CA THR A 62 -0.58 7.46 -14.14
C THR A 62 0.56 8.28 -14.75
N ARG A 63 1.69 7.62 -15.04
CA ARG A 63 2.85 8.23 -15.68
C ARG A 63 3.17 7.58 -17.02
N LYS A 64 3.14 8.36 -18.08
CA LYS A 64 3.63 7.93 -19.40
C LYS A 64 5.16 8.00 -19.40
N ILE A 65 5.81 6.85 -19.38
CA ILE A 65 7.28 6.76 -19.41
C ILE A 65 7.79 7.01 -20.84
N ASN A 66 7.12 6.40 -21.82
CA ASN A 66 7.39 6.62 -23.24
C ASN A 66 6.16 6.23 -24.09
N LYS A 67 6.33 6.16 -25.41
CA LYS A 67 5.23 5.81 -26.34
C LYS A 67 4.68 4.41 -26.13
N LYS A 68 5.48 3.48 -25.55
CA LYS A 68 5.14 2.05 -25.40
C LYS A 68 4.94 1.61 -23.95
N LEU A 69 5.24 2.47 -22.97
CA LEU A 69 5.24 2.11 -21.55
C LEU A 69 4.50 3.16 -20.74
N THR A 70 3.52 2.69 -19.96
CA THR A 70 2.80 3.45 -18.96
C THR A 70 2.99 2.81 -17.59
N LEU A 71 3.23 3.62 -16.59
CA LEU A 71 3.32 3.21 -15.18
C LEU A 71 2.09 3.74 -14.45
N ILE A 72 1.37 2.85 -13.75
CA ILE A 72 0.25 3.19 -12.88
C ILE A 72 0.69 2.92 -11.45
N LEU A 73 0.69 3.95 -10.64
CA LEU A 73 1.11 3.94 -9.23
C LEU A 73 -0.13 4.01 -8.34
N ILE A 74 -0.28 3.07 -7.42
CA ILE A 74 -1.50 2.96 -6.60
C ILE A 74 -1.12 2.96 -5.12
N ASP A 75 -1.79 3.82 -4.36
CA ASP A 75 -1.83 3.76 -2.90
C ASP A 75 -2.93 2.77 -2.48
N THR A 76 -2.53 1.55 -2.25
CA THR A 76 -3.48 0.50 -1.83
C THR A 76 -3.97 0.65 -0.40
N GLU A 77 -3.25 1.37 0.48
CA GLU A 77 -3.76 1.65 1.82
C GLU A 77 -4.97 2.59 1.76
N TRP A 78 -5.01 3.56 0.84
CA TRP A 78 -6.17 4.40 0.61
C TRP A 78 -7.45 3.59 0.34
N ILE A 79 -7.31 2.46 -0.39
CA ILE A 79 -8.44 1.57 -0.72
C ILE A 79 -8.80 0.70 0.48
N LEU A 80 -7.82 0.14 1.16
CA LEU A 80 -7.98 -0.87 2.20
C LEU A 80 -8.31 -0.28 3.58
N ALA A 81 -7.85 0.94 3.86
CA ALA A 81 -8.01 1.58 5.16
C ALA A 81 -9.46 1.73 5.59
N ASP A 82 -9.68 1.70 6.88
CA ASP A 82 -10.95 2.10 7.47
C ASP A 82 -11.08 3.63 7.44
N TRP A 83 -11.87 4.15 6.52
CA TRP A 83 -12.03 5.59 6.33
C TRP A 83 -12.65 6.30 7.53
N SER A 84 -13.42 5.59 8.37
CA SER A 84 -13.97 6.16 9.59
C SER A 84 -12.88 6.55 10.59
N LYS A 85 -11.73 5.88 10.52
CA LYS A 85 -10.54 6.17 11.33
C LYS A 85 -9.54 7.11 10.66
N ASN A 86 -9.77 7.45 9.40
CA ASN A 86 -8.90 8.30 8.60
C ASN A 86 -9.66 9.51 8.03
N PRO A 87 -10.12 10.42 8.87
CA PRO A 87 -10.86 11.60 8.41
C PRO A 87 -9.99 12.42 7.47
N GLY A 88 -10.59 12.87 6.37
CA GLY A 88 -9.90 13.65 5.34
C GLY A 88 -9.13 12.83 4.30
N ILE A 89 -9.21 11.50 4.34
CA ILE A 89 -8.50 10.60 3.41
C ILE A 89 -8.77 10.94 1.93
N ASN A 90 -9.97 11.44 1.61
CA ASN A 90 -10.42 11.78 0.26
C ASN A 90 -10.61 13.29 0.00
N GLU A 91 -10.19 14.15 0.94
CA GLU A 91 -10.47 15.60 0.84
C GLU A 91 -9.64 16.29 -0.25
N LYS A 92 -8.37 15.96 -0.35
CA LYS A 92 -7.39 16.67 -1.21
C LYS A 92 -7.28 16.10 -2.61
N CYS A 93 -8.06 15.08 -2.93
CA CYS A 93 -8.05 14.44 -4.22
C CYS A 93 -9.40 14.57 -4.92
N GLU A 94 -9.43 14.44 -6.25
CA GLU A 94 -10.66 14.39 -7.04
C GLU A 94 -11.49 13.13 -6.78
N PHE A 95 -10.83 12.03 -6.41
CA PHE A 95 -11.47 10.77 -6.04
C PHE A 95 -12.11 10.89 -4.64
N LYS A 96 -13.44 10.76 -4.57
CA LYS A 96 -14.19 10.89 -3.32
C LYS A 96 -14.69 9.57 -2.77
N THR A 97 -14.75 8.55 -3.61
CA THR A 97 -15.19 7.20 -3.28
C THR A 97 -14.22 6.16 -3.82
N ARG A 98 -14.34 4.91 -3.35
CA ARG A 98 -13.59 3.78 -3.93
C ARG A 98 -14.03 3.49 -5.36
N GLU A 99 -15.30 3.72 -5.66
CA GLU A 99 -15.89 3.57 -6.99
C GLU A 99 -15.26 4.55 -7.98
N ASP A 100 -14.98 5.78 -7.58
CA ASP A 100 -14.25 6.75 -8.42
C ASP A 100 -12.86 6.22 -8.78
N PHE A 101 -12.16 5.64 -7.80
CA PHE A 101 -10.86 5.03 -8.03
C PHE A 101 -10.94 3.85 -9.02
N TYR A 102 -11.89 2.93 -8.83
CA TYR A 102 -12.03 1.77 -9.72
C TYR A 102 -12.37 2.20 -11.14
N THR A 103 -13.24 3.18 -11.28
CA THR A 103 -13.59 3.76 -12.59
C THR A 103 -12.36 4.36 -13.28
N GLU A 104 -11.58 5.14 -12.55
CA GLU A 104 -10.35 5.73 -13.11
C GLU A 104 -9.31 4.66 -13.44
N PHE A 105 -9.14 3.65 -12.59
CA PHE A 105 -8.19 2.57 -12.85
C PHE A 105 -8.55 1.79 -14.13
N GLU A 106 -9.82 1.43 -14.31
CA GLU A 106 -10.33 0.79 -15.51
C GLU A 106 -10.12 1.70 -16.75
N ASP A 107 -10.43 2.96 -16.64
CA ASP A 107 -10.20 3.95 -17.68
C ASP A 107 -8.74 4.06 -18.09
N GLN A 108 -7.81 4.03 -17.12
CA GLN A 108 -6.37 4.07 -17.41
C GLN A 108 -5.88 2.80 -18.09
N LEU A 109 -6.41 1.64 -17.73
CA LEU A 109 -6.13 0.38 -18.42
C LEU A 109 -6.62 0.43 -19.87
N ASN A 110 -7.85 0.88 -20.10
CA ASN A 110 -8.47 0.98 -21.42
C ASN A 110 -7.75 2.00 -22.32
N LYS A 111 -7.42 3.18 -21.80
CA LYS A 111 -6.69 4.22 -22.54
C LYS A 111 -5.26 3.80 -22.94
N ASN A 112 -4.69 2.84 -22.26
CA ASN A 112 -3.32 2.39 -22.47
C ASN A 112 -3.21 0.95 -22.97
N GLN A 113 -4.30 0.29 -23.37
CA GLN A 113 -4.33 -1.12 -23.79
C GLN A 113 -3.32 -1.49 -24.91
N ASN A 114 -2.91 -0.52 -25.72
CA ASN A 114 -1.92 -0.71 -26.81
C ASN A 114 -0.46 -0.49 -26.34
N LYS A 115 -0.22 -0.43 -25.00
CA LYS A 115 1.09 -0.22 -24.42
C LYS A 115 1.38 -1.30 -23.38
N THR A 116 2.63 -1.44 -23.02
CA THR A 116 2.98 -2.15 -21.80
C THR A 116 2.53 -1.31 -20.60
N ILE A 117 1.73 -1.88 -19.72
CA ILE A 117 1.30 -1.26 -18.48
C ILE A 117 2.02 -1.95 -17.35
N VAL A 118 2.71 -1.16 -16.51
CA VAL A 118 3.26 -1.63 -15.24
C VAL A 118 2.45 -0.99 -14.12
N VAL A 119 1.86 -1.82 -13.26
CA VAL A 119 1.14 -1.37 -12.07
C VAL A 119 2.03 -1.61 -10.86
N ALA A 120 2.28 -0.57 -10.08
CA ALA A 120 3.05 -0.65 -8.86
C ALA A 120 2.14 -0.39 -7.65
N THR A 121 2.15 -1.35 -6.72
CA THR A 121 1.34 -1.33 -5.49
C THR A 121 2.18 -1.77 -4.30
N HIS A 122 1.83 -1.33 -3.10
CA HIS A 122 2.49 -1.80 -1.88
C HIS A 122 1.94 -3.17 -1.44
N HIS A 123 0.63 -3.31 -1.35
CA HIS A 123 0.01 -4.57 -0.94
C HIS A 123 -0.03 -5.56 -2.11
N PRO A 124 0.40 -6.80 -1.89
CA PRO A 124 0.38 -7.82 -2.93
C PRO A 124 -1.06 -8.31 -3.18
N LEU A 125 -1.39 -8.61 -4.43
CA LEU A 125 -2.69 -9.24 -4.78
C LEU A 125 -2.76 -10.71 -4.30
N ILE A 126 -1.63 -11.38 -4.24
CA ILE A 126 -1.48 -12.76 -3.76
C ILE A 126 -0.28 -12.81 -2.82
N THR A 127 -0.45 -13.45 -1.67
CA THR A 127 0.66 -13.65 -0.74
C THR A 127 0.60 -15.04 -0.09
N HIS A 128 1.76 -15.63 0.13
CA HIS A 128 1.94 -16.86 0.90
C HIS A 128 2.41 -16.56 2.34
N GLY A 129 2.30 -15.33 2.78
CA GLY A 129 2.60 -14.91 4.15
C GLY A 129 1.38 -14.96 5.08
N SER A 130 1.56 -14.45 6.30
CA SER A 130 0.51 -14.43 7.33
C SER A 130 -0.76 -13.67 6.92
N HIS A 131 -0.64 -12.64 6.07
CA HIS A 131 -1.80 -11.91 5.52
C HIS A 131 -2.56 -12.72 4.46
N GLY A 132 -1.95 -13.77 3.89
CA GLY A 132 -2.59 -14.74 3.00
C GLY A 132 -3.13 -15.98 3.72
N GLY A 133 -3.10 -15.98 5.05
CA GLY A 133 -3.56 -17.12 5.85
C GLY A 133 -2.52 -18.22 6.05
N PHE A 134 -1.27 -18.00 5.64
CA PHE A 134 -0.18 -18.97 5.81
C PHE A 134 0.64 -18.61 7.04
N TYR A 135 0.62 -19.48 8.05
CA TYR A 135 1.29 -19.26 9.33
C TYR A 135 2.41 -20.28 9.56
N SER A 136 3.57 -19.80 9.99
CA SER A 136 4.66 -20.68 10.41
C SER A 136 4.28 -21.52 11.64
N TRP A 137 4.95 -22.66 11.85
CA TRP A 137 4.76 -23.49 13.03
C TRP A 137 4.96 -22.72 14.34
N GLU A 138 5.89 -21.79 14.35
CA GLU A 138 6.14 -20.92 15.50
C GLU A 138 4.93 -20.05 15.84
N LYS A 139 4.30 -19.42 14.84
CA LYS A 139 3.06 -18.64 15.04
C LYS A 139 1.84 -19.49 15.37
N GLN A 140 1.88 -20.78 15.01
CA GLN A 140 0.83 -21.73 15.40
C GLN A 140 0.96 -22.19 16.85
N LEU A 141 2.17 -22.22 17.39
CA LEU A 141 2.42 -22.58 18.79
C LEU A 141 2.37 -21.36 19.72
N PHE A 142 2.88 -20.21 19.27
CA PHE A 142 3.03 -18.97 20.06
C PHE A 142 2.29 -17.81 19.40
N PRO A 143 0.95 -17.73 19.51
CA PRO A 143 0.15 -16.70 18.86
C PRO A 143 0.36 -15.30 19.46
N LEU A 144 0.71 -15.24 20.71
CA LEU A 144 1.08 -14.03 21.42
C LEU A 144 2.60 -14.04 21.52
N GLU A 145 3.29 -13.00 21.20
CA GLU A 145 4.76 -12.87 21.21
C GLU A 145 5.45 -13.33 22.52
N ASN A 146 4.66 -13.84 23.45
CA ASN A 146 5.06 -14.49 24.69
C ASN A 146 5.41 -15.96 24.39
N LYS A 147 6.53 -16.44 24.89
CA LYS A 147 6.98 -17.83 24.72
C LYS A 147 6.09 -18.88 25.43
N ILE A 148 4.78 -18.59 25.59
CA ILE A 148 3.79 -19.50 26.16
C ILE A 148 3.08 -20.21 25.01
N PRO A 149 3.18 -21.54 24.90
CA PRO A 149 2.51 -22.27 23.83
C PRO A 149 1.00 -22.30 24.07
N LEU A 150 0.24 -21.75 23.15
CA LEU A 150 -1.23 -21.74 23.17
C LEU A 150 -1.79 -22.23 21.82
N PRO A 151 -1.54 -23.47 21.42
CA PRO A 151 -1.84 -23.96 20.08
C PRO A 151 -3.33 -23.89 19.71
N ILE A 152 -4.24 -24.16 20.66
CA ILE A 152 -5.69 -24.11 20.40
C ILE A 152 -6.13 -22.66 20.13
N LEU A 153 -5.63 -21.69 20.88
CA LEU A 153 -5.91 -20.29 20.68
C LEU A 153 -5.31 -19.79 19.36
N ALA A 154 -4.10 -20.24 19.04
CA ALA A 154 -3.43 -19.92 17.80
C ALA A 154 -4.21 -20.41 16.58
N ILE A 155 -4.66 -21.66 16.61
CA ILE A 155 -5.47 -22.25 15.53
C ILE A 155 -6.75 -21.43 15.32
N GLY A 156 -7.45 -21.07 16.40
CA GLY A 156 -8.66 -20.26 16.33
C GLY A 156 -8.41 -18.86 15.69
N ILE A 157 -7.41 -18.15 16.17
CA ILE A 157 -7.02 -16.83 15.64
C ILE A 157 -6.62 -16.93 14.16
N ASN A 158 -5.76 -17.89 13.83
CA ASN A 158 -5.25 -18.07 12.48
C ASN A 158 -6.36 -18.46 11.51
N LEU A 159 -7.31 -19.30 11.94
CA LEU A 159 -8.47 -19.68 11.14
C LEU A 159 -9.37 -18.46 10.84
N ILE A 160 -9.66 -17.64 11.85
CA ILE A 160 -10.49 -16.44 11.66
C ILE A 160 -9.76 -15.45 10.73
N ARG A 161 -8.45 -15.27 10.85
CA ARG A 161 -7.68 -14.43 9.94
C ARG A 161 -7.66 -14.97 8.50
N ALA A 162 -7.48 -16.28 8.36
CA ALA A 162 -7.43 -16.91 7.03
C ALA A 162 -8.79 -16.87 6.29
N THR A 163 -9.90 -16.93 7.02
CA THR A 163 -11.26 -17.03 6.43
C THR A 163 -12.00 -15.69 6.41
N GLY A 164 -11.92 -14.91 7.48
CA GLY A 164 -12.68 -13.68 7.67
C GLY A 164 -11.88 -12.39 7.59
N GLY A 165 -10.54 -12.47 7.73
CA GLY A 165 -9.64 -11.32 7.76
C GLY A 165 -9.89 -10.40 8.97
N ILE A 166 -9.10 -10.54 10.02
CA ILE A 166 -9.20 -9.69 11.22
C ILE A 166 -8.69 -8.27 10.93
N THR A 167 -7.61 -8.17 10.17
CA THR A 167 -7.03 -6.88 9.82
C THR A 167 -7.40 -6.50 8.38
N HIS A 168 -7.46 -5.21 8.09
CA HIS A 168 -7.71 -4.70 6.74
C HIS A 168 -6.65 -5.13 5.72
N GLN A 169 -5.50 -5.60 6.17
CA GLN A 169 -4.40 -6.12 5.34
C GLN A 169 -4.49 -7.62 5.05
N ASP A 170 -5.37 -8.35 5.72
CA ASP A 170 -5.55 -9.77 5.43
C ASP A 170 -6.32 -9.91 4.09
N ILE A 171 -5.80 -10.69 3.14
CA ILE A 171 -6.41 -10.90 1.80
C ILE A 171 -7.87 -11.42 1.89
N SER A 172 -8.20 -12.12 2.97
CA SER A 172 -9.56 -12.57 3.24
C SER A 172 -10.51 -11.46 3.73
N ASN A 173 -10.00 -10.27 4.06
CA ASN A 173 -10.80 -9.13 4.47
C ASN A 173 -11.67 -8.63 3.31
N GLN A 174 -12.86 -8.14 3.64
CA GLN A 174 -13.83 -7.70 2.63
C GLN A 174 -13.32 -6.55 1.75
N ASN A 175 -12.52 -5.66 2.31
CA ASN A 175 -11.94 -4.55 1.54
C ASN A 175 -10.94 -5.00 0.47
N TYR A 176 -10.37 -6.21 0.63
CA TYR A 176 -9.53 -6.82 -0.40
C TYR A 176 -10.33 -7.56 -1.49
N LYS A 177 -11.56 -7.97 -1.18
CA LYS A 177 -12.40 -8.79 -2.07
C LYS A 177 -13.28 -7.95 -3.01
N ASN A 178 -13.44 -6.68 -2.69
CA ASN A 178 -14.18 -5.74 -3.54
C ASN A 178 -13.23 -5.12 -4.55
#